data_bf4b2b86bccca3151ab332968f95d064
#
_entry.id   bf4b2b86bccca3151ab332968f95d064
#
_cell.length_a   1.000
_cell.length_b   1.000
_cell.length_c   1.000
_cell.angle_alpha   90.00
_cell.angle_beta   90.00
_cell.angle_gamma   90.00
#
_symmetry.space_group_name_H-M   'P 1'
#
loop_
_entity.id
_entity.type
_entity.pdbx_description
1 polymer ?
#
loop_
_entity_poly.entity_id
_entity_poly.type
_entity_poly.pdbx_seq_one_letter_code
_entity_poly.pdbx_strand_id
1 'polypeptide(L)'
;MAYLNENYLKLQAGYLFPEIARRVREFCEANPEPAKRLIRCGIGDVTEPLPPAAIEAMKRAIDELGKRETFRGYGPEQGYEFLRSTIAQHDYRSRNIDIADDEIFVSDGSKCDCGYILDILGDQNKVAVPDPVYPVYVDTNVMAGHTGPARKDGGYEEIVYLPCTAENNFVPEPPKEHADLVYLCFPNNPTGAVASREELSRWVEYARPHEALLLFDAAYAAYISEPEIPRSIFEIPGARECAIELRSFSKNCGFTGVRCGFTVMPKSLLGRTERGQRFALHQLWHRRWSTKANSVSYPVQRGAEALYSPEGRKQVRALINHYMGNAKILREAMAKAGMEIFGGVNAPYLWVKTPDGLTSWKMFDRMLRDINVVVTPGSGFGAQGEGYFRISAFNSRDNAEEVARRLEGLR
;
A
#
# COMPACT_ATOMS: atom_id res chain seq x y z
N MET A 1 -30.33 18.39 -14.90
CA MET A 1 -29.50 17.33 -14.28
C MET A 1 -28.04 17.69 -14.48
N ALA A 2 -27.17 17.41 -13.49
CA ALA A 2 -25.75 17.60 -13.67
C ALA A 2 -25.17 16.48 -14.57
N TYR A 3 -24.11 16.80 -15.30
CA TYR A 3 -23.35 15.80 -16.05
C TYR A 3 -22.51 14.96 -15.08
N LEU A 4 -22.40 13.66 -15.36
CA LEU A 4 -21.59 12.72 -14.59
C LEU A 4 -20.16 12.70 -15.13
N ASN A 5 -19.20 12.31 -14.28
CA ASN A 5 -17.91 11.86 -14.76
C ASN A 5 -18.07 10.41 -15.28
N GLU A 6 -18.18 10.26 -16.58
CA GLU A 6 -18.45 8.98 -17.24
C GLU A 6 -17.31 7.96 -17.07
N ASN A 7 -16.12 8.40 -16.66
CA ASN A 7 -15.01 7.48 -16.35
C ASN A 7 -15.37 6.50 -15.23
N TYR A 8 -16.22 6.90 -14.27
CA TYR A 8 -16.70 6.00 -13.23
C TYR A 8 -17.53 4.83 -13.76
N LEU A 9 -18.16 4.98 -14.94
CA LEU A 9 -18.92 3.92 -15.58
C LEU A 9 -18.02 2.85 -16.24
N LYS A 10 -16.73 3.15 -16.42
CA LYS A 10 -15.74 2.21 -16.94
C LYS A 10 -15.23 1.23 -15.87
N LEU A 11 -15.44 1.53 -14.56
CA LEU A 11 -15.05 0.64 -13.48
C LEU A 11 -15.79 -0.68 -13.62
N GLN A 12 -15.04 -1.78 -13.65
CA GLN A 12 -15.64 -3.10 -13.83
C GLN A 12 -16.51 -3.46 -12.62
N ALA A 13 -17.76 -3.87 -12.89
CA ALA A 13 -18.63 -4.45 -11.88
C ALA A 13 -18.06 -5.83 -11.45
N GLY A 14 -17.98 -6.10 -10.17
CA GLY A 14 -17.47 -7.38 -9.67
C GLY A 14 -16.09 -7.29 -9.02
N TYR A 15 -15.80 -6.15 -8.43
CA TYR A 15 -14.57 -5.96 -7.64
C TYR A 15 -14.34 -7.11 -6.65
N LEU A 16 -13.10 -7.56 -6.59
CA LEU A 16 -12.60 -8.70 -5.81
C LEU A 16 -13.22 -8.87 -4.41
N PHE A 17 -13.21 -7.81 -3.61
CA PHE A 17 -13.64 -7.90 -2.21
C PHE A 17 -15.15 -8.11 -2.01
N PRO A 18 -16.07 -7.50 -2.78
CA PRO A 18 -17.49 -7.84 -2.76
C PRO A 18 -17.77 -9.30 -3.13
N GLU A 19 -17.07 -9.85 -4.12
CA GLU A 19 -17.25 -11.26 -4.51
C GLU A 19 -16.76 -12.22 -3.42
N ILE A 20 -15.60 -11.95 -2.80
CA ILE A 20 -15.14 -12.69 -1.62
C ILE A 20 -16.20 -12.62 -0.51
N ALA A 21 -16.71 -11.44 -0.20
CA ALA A 21 -17.70 -11.25 0.85
C ALA A 21 -19.00 -12.02 0.55
N ARG A 22 -19.46 -12.05 -0.71
CA ARG A 22 -20.63 -12.81 -1.15
C ARG A 22 -20.41 -14.30 -0.93
N ARG A 23 -19.31 -14.88 -1.44
CA ARG A 23 -19.01 -16.31 -1.29
C ARG A 23 -18.86 -16.74 0.17
N VAL A 24 -18.19 -15.93 0.98
CA VAL A 24 -18.05 -16.19 2.42
C VAL A 24 -19.41 -16.16 3.11
N ARG A 25 -20.27 -15.20 2.80
CA ARG A 25 -21.63 -15.14 3.37
C ARG A 25 -22.45 -16.38 3.00
N GLU A 26 -22.50 -16.75 1.72
CA GLU A 26 -23.19 -17.93 1.24
C GLU A 26 -22.67 -19.22 1.90
N PHE A 27 -21.34 -19.33 2.08
CA PHE A 27 -20.75 -20.45 2.81
C PHE A 27 -21.21 -20.49 4.27
N CYS A 28 -21.20 -19.34 4.96
CA CYS A 28 -21.61 -19.27 6.37
C CYS A 28 -23.10 -19.61 6.56
N GLU A 29 -23.95 -19.15 5.65
CA GLU A 29 -25.40 -19.45 5.68
C GLU A 29 -25.66 -20.94 5.46
N ALA A 30 -24.94 -21.56 4.53
CA ALA A 30 -25.07 -22.97 4.21
C ALA A 30 -24.39 -23.90 5.25
N ASN A 31 -23.42 -23.42 6.02
CA ASN A 31 -22.59 -24.21 6.92
C ASN A 31 -22.41 -23.53 8.29
N PRO A 32 -23.44 -23.43 9.14
CA PRO A 32 -23.38 -22.67 10.40
C PRO A 32 -22.30 -23.13 11.39
N GLU A 33 -22.02 -24.45 11.52
CA GLU A 33 -20.98 -24.94 12.42
C GLU A 33 -19.55 -24.70 11.91
N PRO A 34 -19.19 -24.99 10.64
CA PRO A 34 -17.93 -24.57 10.05
C PRO A 34 -17.71 -23.06 10.11
N ALA A 35 -18.77 -22.25 9.92
CA ALA A 35 -18.70 -20.78 9.97
C ALA A 35 -18.16 -20.25 11.31
N LYS A 36 -18.45 -20.92 12.44
CA LYS A 36 -17.93 -20.54 13.76
C LYS A 36 -16.41 -20.67 13.88
N ARG A 37 -15.78 -21.46 13.01
CA ARG A 37 -14.33 -21.71 12.98
C ARG A 37 -13.61 -20.99 11.85
N LEU A 38 -14.30 -20.07 11.15
CA LEU A 38 -13.75 -19.35 10.02
C LEU A 38 -12.63 -18.40 10.44
N ILE A 39 -11.46 -18.55 9.83
CA ILE A 39 -10.33 -17.64 10.02
C ILE A 39 -10.12 -16.81 8.75
N ARG A 40 -10.11 -15.49 8.91
CA ARG A 40 -9.97 -14.53 7.80
C ARG A 40 -8.52 -14.12 7.65
N CYS A 41 -7.84 -14.61 6.60
CA CYS A 41 -6.48 -14.28 6.22
C CYS A 41 -6.40 -13.59 4.84
N GLY A 42 -7.54 -13.17 4.29
CA GLY A 42 -7.59 -12.50 2.98
C GLY A 42 -7.45 -10.99 3.07
N ILE A 43 -7.85 -10.36 4.17
CA ILE A 43 -7.87 -8.91 4.31
C ILE A 43 -6.52 -8.40 4.80
N GLY A 44 -6.01 -7.37 4.15
CA GLY A 44 -4.79 -6.67 4.57
C GLY A 44 -5.04 -5.62 5.65
N ASP A 45 -5.87 -5.94 6.67
CA ASP A 45 -6.14 -5.06 7.80
C ASP A 45 -5.44 -5.57 9.06
N VAL A 46 -4.98 -4.64 9.88
CA VAL A 46 -4.32 -4.94 11.16
C VAL A 46 -5.35 -5.42 12.19
N THR A 47 -4.91 -6.28 13.11
CA THR A 47 -5.79 -6.91 14.11
C THR A 47 -5.41 -6.55 15.54
N GLU A 48 -4.18 -6.12 15.76
CA GLU A 48 -3.72 -5.71 17.07
C GLU A 48 -4.15 -4.28 17.41
N PRO A 49 -4.38 -3.96 18.69
CA PRO A 49 -4.74 -2.62 19.12
C PRO A 49 -3.64 -1.60 18.86
N LEU A 50 -4.03 -0.33 18.87
CA LEU A 50 -3.09 0.80 18.74
C LEU A 50 -2.02 0.76 19.86
N PRO A 51 -0.78 1.18 19.54
CA PRO A 51 0.26 1.33 20.54
C PRO A 51 -0.17 2.26 21.69
N PRO A 52 0.07 1.88 22.97
CA PRO A 52 -0.27 2.71 24.11
C PRO A 52 0.27 4.15 24.03
N ALA A 53 1.48 4.34 23.51
CA ALA A 53 2.07 5.68 23.31
C ALA A 53 1.21 6.57 22.42
N ALA A 54 0.63 6.02 21.35
CA ALA A 54 -0.29 6.76 20.47
C ALA A 54 -1.58 7.12 21.19
N ILE A 55 -2.19 6.16 21.89
CA ILE A 55 -3.44 6.35 22.64
C ILE A 55 -3.29 7.48 23.69
N GLU A 56 -2.22 7.43 24.48
CA GLU A 56 -1.98 8.43 25.52
C GLU A 56 -1.69 9.82 24.94
N ALA A 57 -0.99 9.89 23.82
CA ALA A 57 -0.78 11.17 23.12
C ALA A 57 -2.07 11.74 22.53
N MET A 58 -2.91 10.90 21.94
CA MET A 58 -4.23 11.32 21.43
C MET A 58 -5.14 11.81 22.56
N LYS A 59 -5.20 11.13 23.72
CA LYS A 59 -5.99 11.55 24.86
C LYS A 59 -5.55 12.94 25.36
N ARG A 60 -4.23 13.14 25.56
CA ARG A 60 -3.69 14.45 25.95
C ARG A 60 -4.04 15.54 24.93
N ALA A 61 -3.95 15.25 23.65
CA ALA A 61 -4.31 16.20 22.60
C ALA A 61 -5.81 16.55 22.60
N ILE A 62 -6.68 15.61 22.94
CA ILE A 62 -8.12 15.86 23.13
C ILE A 62 -8.35 16.74 24.38
N ASP A 63 -7.67 16.47 25.49
CA ASP A 63 -7.74 17.28 26.71
C ASP A 63 -7.26 18.72 26.46
N GLU A 64 -6.25 18.93 25.63
CA GLU A 64 -5.79 20.25 25.16
C GLU A 64 -6.88 20.99 24.38
N LEU A 65 -7.61 20.30 23.48
CA LEU A 65 -8.72 20.91 22.73
C LEU A 65 -9.90 21.30 23.61
N GLY A 66 -10.03 20.71 24.80
CA GLY A 66 -11.07 21.05 25.80
C GLY A 66 -10.78 22.30 26.63
N LYS A 67 -9.60 22.91 26.49
CA LYS A 67 -9.17 24.06 27.27
C LYS A 67 -8.99 25.29 26.39
N ARG A 68 -9.51 26.44 26.81
CA ARG A 68 -9.44 27.70 26.05
C ARG A 68 -8.01 28.10 25.68
N GLU A 69 -7.07 27.87 26.60
CA GLU A 69 -5.67 28.29 26.47
C GLU A 69 -4.88 27.43 25.44
N THR A 70 -5.32 26.20 25.24
CA THR A 70 -4.64 25.22 24.36
C THR A 70 -5.49 24.78 23.18
N PHE A 71 -6.71 25.30 23.05
CA PHE A 71 -7.60 25.04 21.94
C PHE A 71 -6.93 25.35 20.60
N ARG A 72 -7.15 24.49 19.62
CA ARG A 72 -6.65 24.63 18.24
C ARG A 72 -7.80 24.55 17.26
N GLY A 73 -7.92 25.56 16.41
CA GLY A 73 -8.82 25.54 15.25
C GLY A 73 -8.26 24.73 14.09
N TYR A 74 -8.48 25.20 12.87
CA TYR A 74 -7.87 24.59 11.68
C TYR A 74 -6.34 24.54 11.82
N GLY A 75 -5.78 23.37 11.63
CA GLY A 75 -4.33 23.18 11.53
C GLY A 75 -3.77 23.61 10.16
N PRO A 76 -2.44 23.64 10.03
CA PRO A 76 -1.82 23.82 8.71
C PRO A 76 -2.29 22.71 7.75
N GLU A 77 -2.65 23.07 6.54
CA GLU A 77 -3.17 22.14 5.54
C GLU A 77 -2.17 21.03 5.21
N GLN A 78 -0.88 21.34 5.25
CA GLN A 78 0.23 20.41 5.03
C GLN A 78 0.47 19.45 6.21
N GLY A 79 -0.16 19.70 7.35
CA GLY A 79 0.10 19.04 8.63
C GLY A 79 1.00 19.86 9.56
N TYR A 80 0.92 19.56 10.85
CA TYR A 80 1.68 20.28 11.87
C TYR A 80 3.19 20.05 11.72
N GLU A 81 3.95 21.11 11.95
CA GLU A 81 5.42 21.10 11.88
C GLU A 81 6.03 20.02 12.79
N PHE A 82 5.50 19.87 14.04
CA PHE A 82 6.04 18.88 14.96
C PHE A 82 6.07 17.46 14.38
N LEU A 83 5.04 17.05 13.62
CA LEU A 83 5.01 15.74 12.99
C LEU A 83 5.91 15.70 11.75
N ARG A 84 5.86 16.73 10.90
CA ARG A 84 6.66 16.80 9.68
C ARG A 84 8.16 16.78 9.99
N SER A 85 8.60 17.58 10.98
CA SER A 85 9.99 17.60 11.44
C SER A 85 10.42 16.26 12.02
N THR A 86 9.55 15.62 12.80
CA THR A 86 9.79 14.28 13.37
C THR A 86 9.96 13.23 12.27
N ILE A 87 9.08 13.23 11.27
CA ILE A 87 9.17 12.34 10.11
C ILE A 87 10.48 12.60 9.35
N ALA A 88 10.78 13.87 8.98
CA ALA A 88 12.00 14.22 8.28
C ALA A 88 13.26 13.75 9.00
N GLN A 89 13.30 13.94 10.32
CA GLN A 89 14.44 13.53 11.15
C GLN A 89 14.61 12.01 11.21
N HIS A 90 13.52 11.26 11.46
CA HIS A 90 13.61 9.84 11.79
C HIS A 90 13.53 8.92 10.57
N ASP A 91 12.77 9.27 9.54
CA ASP A 91 12.60 8.42 8.37
C ASP A 91 13.61 8.73 7.26
N TYR A 92 14.18 9.95 7.24
CA TYR A 92 15.06 10.42 6.16
C TYR A 92 16.44 10.86 6.64
N ARG A 93 16.57 11.95 7.41
CA ARG A 93 17.86 12.53 7.81
C ARG A 93 18.74 11.58 8.62
N SER A 94 18.13 10.76 9.51
CA SER A 94 18.85 9.71 10.24
C SER A 94 19.48 8.64 9.33
N ARG A 95 19.10 8.62 8.06
CA ARG A 95 19.57 7.71 7.00
C ARG A 95 20.35 8.46 5.91
N ASN A 96 20.78 9.70 6.18
CA ASN A 96 21.50 10.57 5.26
C ASN A 96 20.70 10.93 3.98
N ILE A 97 19.38 10.97 4.10
CA ILE A 97 18.49 11.42 3.03
C ILE A 97 18.05 12.84 3.34
N ASP A 98 18.36 13.78 2.45
CA ASP A 98 18.01 15.19 2.62
C ASP A 98 16.57 15.45 2.16
N ILE A 99 15.61 15.35 3.09
CA ILE A 99 14.22 15.77 2.92
C ILE A 99 13.92 16.90 3.90
N ALA A 100 13.42 18.00 3.37
CA ALA A 100 13.00 19.15 4.18
C ALA A 100 11.59 18.90 4.77
N ASP A 101 11.32 19.51 5.91
CA ASP A 101 10.04 19.38 6.62
C ASP A 101 8.84 19.81 5.76
N ASP A 102 9.05 20.81 4.91
CA ASP A 102 8.03 21.35 4.01
C ASP A 102 7.91 20.60 2.67
N GLU A 103 8.70 19.54 2.47
CA GLU A 103 8.48 18.55 1.40
C GLU A 103 7.55 17.40 1.85
N ILE A 104 7.15 17.38 3.13
CA ILE A 104 6.27 16.36 3.72
C ILE A 104 4.86 16.93 3.88
N PHE A 105 3.88 16.19 3.36
CA PHE A 105 2.45 16.51 3.43
C PHE A 105 1.72 15.39 4.15
N VAL A 106 1.20 15.69 5.36
CA VAL A 106 0.49 14.72 6.19
C VAL A 106 -0.94 14.54 5.68
N SER A 107 -1.34 13.29 5.45
CA SER A 107 -2.60 12.90 4.85
C SER A 107 -3.36 11.87 5.69
N ASP A 108 -4.54 11.49 5.24
CA ASP A 108 -5.34 10.43 5.81
C ASP A 108 -4.96 9.01 5.32
N GLY A 109 -3.82 8.87 4.61
CA GLY A 109 -3.21 7.61 4.24
C GLY A 109 -2.84 7.50 2.77
N SER A 110 -1.85 6.66 2.44
CA SER A 110 -1.32 6.49 1.09
C SER A 110 -2.38 6.12 0.04
N LYS A 111 -3.43 5.39 0.43
CA LYS A 111 -4.56 5.09 -0.46
C LYS A 111 -5.23 6.36 -1.00
N CYS A 112 -5.48 7.33 -0.13
CA CYS A 112 -6.09 8.60 -0.52
C CYS A 112 -5.11 9.43 -1.35
N ASP A 113 -3.83 9.43 -0.98
CA ASP A 113 -2.78 10.13 -1.71
C ASP A 113 -2.63 9.61 -3.15
N CYS A 114 -2.77 8.29 -3.37
CA CYS A 114 -2.80 7.70 -4.73
C CYS A 114 -3.90 8.30 -5.62
N GLY A 115 -5.05 8.62 -5.03
CA GLY A 115 -6.14 9.30 -5.75
C GLY A 115 -5.92 10.81 -5.86
N TYR A 116 -5.44 11.43 -4.79
CA TYR A 116 -5.27 12.88 -4.71
C TYR A 116 -4.20 13.42 -5.65
N ILE A 117 -3.13 12.65 -5.88
CA ILE A 117 -2.05 13.08 -6.77
C ILE A 117 -2.53 13.30 -8.20
N LEU A 118 -3.55 12.60 -8.63
CA LEU A 118 -4.11 12.73 -9.96
C LEU A 118 -4.82 14.08 -10.17
N ASP A 119 -5.20 14.79 -9.10
CA ASP A 119 -5.77 16.15 -9.19
C ASP A 119 -4.80 17.18 -9.82
N ILE A 120 -3.50 16.93 -9.78
CA ILE A 120 -2.47 17.84 -10.31
C ILE A 120 -1.79 17.33 -11.59
N LEU A 121 -2.23 16.18 -12.09
CA LEU A 121 -1.70 15.52 -13.29
C LEU A 121 -2.75 15.54 -14.41
N GLY A 122 -2.31 15.81 -15.63
CA GLY A 122 -3.20 15.84 -16.81
C GLY A 122 -3.64 14.43 -17.22
N ASP A 123 -4.75 14.35 -17.93
CA ASP A 123 -5.37 13.10 -18.41
C ASP A 123 -4.64 12.44 -19.59
N GLN A 124 -3.64 13.12 -20.17
CA GLN A 124 -2.83 12.65 -21.29
C GLN A 124 -1.66 11.74 -20.87
N ASN A 125 -1.44 11.57 -19.54
CA ASN A 125 -0.34 10.77 -19.04
C ASN A 125 -0.56 9.29 -19.31
N LYS A 126 0.42 8.65 -19.95
CA LYS A 126 0.46 7.19 -20.11
C LYS A 126 0.92 6.54 -18.82
N VAL A 127 0.09 5.65 -18.28
CA VAL A 127 0.28 5.06 -16.95
C VAL A 127 0.84 3.65 -17.05
N ALA A 128 1.88 3.34 -16.29
CA ALA A 128 2.39 2.00 -16.11
C ALA A 128 2.16 1.49 -14.68
N VAL A 129 1.67 0.25 -14.56
CA VAL A 129 1.42 -0.40 -13.28
C VAL A 129 1.97 -1.82 -13.28
N PRO A 130 2.53 -2.33 -12.16
CA PRO A 130 2.85 -3.75 -12.02
C PRO A 130 1.61 -4.63 -12.19
N ASP A 131 1.78 -5.87 -12.63
CA ASP A 131 0.73 -6.89 -12.65
C ASP A 131 1.32 -8.21 -12.11
N PRO A 132 0.87 -8.72 -10.95
CA PRO A 132 -0.27 -8.25 -10.14
C PRO A 132 0.05 -6.99 -9.35
N VAL A 133 -1.01 -6.22 -9.02
CA VAL A 133 -0.90 -4.92 -8.35
C VAL A 133 -2.04 -4.66 -7.35
N TYR A 134 -1.83 -3.71 -6.46
CA TYR A 134 -2.91 -3.17 -5.62
C TYR A 134 -3.93 -2.43 -6.50
N PRO A 135 -5.21 -2.90 -6.57
CA PRO A 135 -6.18 -2.42 -7.56
C PRO A 135 -6.45 -0.92 -7.55
N VAL A 136 -6.19 -0.25 -6.41
CA VAL A 136 -6.41 1.20 -6.26
C VAL A 136 -5.63 2.01 -7.29
N TYR A 137 -4.43 1.58 -7.70
CA TYR A 137 -3.65 2.32 -8.70
C TYR A 137 -4.35 2.33 -10.05
N VAL A 138 -4.93 1.21 -10.45
CA VAL A 138 -5.73 1.13 -11.69
C VAL A 138 -7.02 1.92 -11.54
N ASP A 139 -7.81 1.65 -10.48
CA ASP A 139 -9.14 2.25 -10.30
C ASP A 139 -9.09 3.78 -10.21
N THR A 140 -8.11 4.34 -9.50
CA THR A 140 -7.98 5.81 -9.41
C THR A 140 -7.62 6.43 -10.76
N ASN A 141 -6.81 5.76 -11.58
CA ASN A 141 -6.51 6.22 -12.93
C ASN A 141 -7.71 6.08 -13.87
N VAL A 142 -8.56 5.03 -13.70
CA VAL A 142 -9.84 4.95 -14.42
C VAL A 142 -10.71 6.15 -14.10
N MET A 143 -10.89 6.47 -12.82
CA MET A 143 -11.70 7.60 -12.36
C MET A 143 -11.19 8.93 -12.90
N ALA A 144 -9.87 9.07 -13.06
CA ALA A 144 -9.21 10.27 -13.60
C ALA A 144 -9.22 10.33 -15.15
N GLY A 145 -9.53 9.24 -15.83
CA GLY A 145 -9.61 9.20 -17.30
C GLY A 145 -8.32 8.77 -18.03
N HIS A 146 -7.33 8.25 -17.31
CA HIS A 146 -6.00 7.90 -17.84
C HIS A 146 -5.91 6.50 -18.48
N THR A 147 -7.02 5.81 -18.72
CA THR A 147 -6.96 4.36 -18.98
C THR A 147 -7.51 3.90 -20.32
N GLY A 148 -8.17 4.78 -21.05
CA GLY A 148 -8.93 4.37 -22.24
C GLY A 148 -10.10 3.42 -21.91
N PRO A 149 -10.61 2.66 -22.92
CA PRO A 149 -11.67 1.68 -22.75
C PRO A 149 -11.22 0.45 -21.93
N ALA A 150 -12.20 -0.20 -21.29
CA ALA A 150 -11.99 -1.51 -20.67
C ALA A 150 -11.84 -2.60 -21.74
N ARG A 151 -10.88 -3.51 -21.55
CA ARG A 151 -10.65 -4.69 -22.40
C ARG A 151 -11.58 -5.85 -22.01
N LYS A 152 -11.88 -6.73 -22.96
CA LYS A 152 -12.74 -7.91 -22.74
C LYS A 152 -12.10 -8.94 -21.81
N ASP A 153 -10.78 -9.03 -21.80
CA ASP A 153 -9.98 -9.94 -20.98
C ASP A 153 -9.65 -9.41 -19.59
N GLY A 154 -10.18 -8.25 -19.25
CA GLY A 154 -9.86 -7.47 -18.06
C GLY A 154 -8.75 -6.45 -18.32
N GLY A 155 -8.63 -5.47 -17.42
CA GLY A 155 -7.71 -4.35 -17.59
C GLY A 155 -8.23 -3.28 -18.57
N TYR A 156 -7.32 -2.39 -19.01
CA TYR A 156 -7.65 -1.20 -19.82
C TYR A 156 -6.62 -1.02 -20.96
N GLU A 157 -7.07 -0.44 -22.09
CA GLU A 157 -6.28 -0.40 -23.32
C GLU A 157 -5.06 0.51 -23.22
N GLU A 158 -5.14 1.62 -22.48
CA GLU A 158 -4.08 2.63 -22.39
C GLU A 158 -3.19 2.49 -21.16
N ILE A 159 -3.37 1.43 -20.36
CA ILE A 159 -2.46 1.11 -19.26
C ILE A 159 -1.35 0.16 -19.75
N VAL A 160 -0.11 0.48 -19.42
CA VAL A 160 1.05 -0.39 -19.57
C VAL A 160 1.13 -1.30 -18.35
N TYR A 161 0.78 -2.58 -18.52
CA TYR A 161 0.92 -3.57 -17.46
C TYR A 161 2.34 -4.14 -17.46
N LEU A 162 3.02 -4.05 -16.32
CA LEU A 162 4.40 -4.50 -16.11
C LEU A 162 4.37 -5.90 -15.49
N PRO A 163 4.72 -6.97 -16.21
CA PRO A 163 4.60 -8.33 -15.70
C PRO A 163 5.49 -8.56 -14.47
N CYS A 164 4.89 -9.03 -13.37
CA CYS A 164 5.57 -9.47 -12.17
C CYS A 164 5.30 -10.97 -11.99
N THR A 165 6.30 -11.78 -12.29
CA THR A 165 6.20 -13.24 -12.35
C THR A 165 7.23 -13.88 -11.41
N ALA A 166 7.17 -15.20 -11.26
CA ALA A 166 8.16 -15.93 -10.48
C ALA A 166 9.58 -15.80 -11.06
N GLU A 167 9.71 -15.68 -12.41
CA GLU A 167 10.99 -15.58 -13.10
C GLU A 167 11.73 -14.26 -12.78
N ASN A 168 11.00 -13.17 -12.51
CA ASN A 168 11.58 -11.88 -12.11
C ASN A 168 11.38 -11.58 -10.62
N ASN A 169 11.12 -12.61 -9.80
CA ASN A 169 10.86 -12.46 -8.36
C ASN A 169 9.76 -11.44 -8.02
N PHE A 170 8.81 -11.27 -8.90
CA PHE A 170 7.71 -10.29 -8.82
C PHE A 170 8.19 -8.83 -8.74
N VAL A 171 9.37 -8.52 -9.26
CA VAL A 171 9.91 -7.16 -9.43
C VAL A 171 9.88 -6.81 -10.91
N PRO A 172 9.09 -5.83 -11.35
CA PRO A 172 8.99 -5.50 -12.77
C PRO A 172 10.22 -4.75 -13.28
N GLU A 173 10.53 -4.97 -14.55
CA GLU A 173 11.52 -4.18 -15.28
C GLU A 173 10.86 -2.94 -15.90
N PRO A 174 11.63 -1.84 -16.11
CA PRO A 174 11.14 -0.70 -16.87
C PRO A 174 10.64 -1.10 -18.26
N PRO A 175 9.51 -0.52 -18.74
CA PRO A 175 8.95 -0.87 -20.03
C PRO A 175 9.83 -0.37 -21.18
N LYS A 176 9.74 -1.06 -22.32
CA LYS A 176 10.40 -0.58 -23.56
C LYS A 176 9.68 0.62 -24.17
N GLU A 177 8.38 0.71 -23.94
CA GLU A 177 7.55 1.83 -24.36
C GLU A 177 7.60 2.97 -23.33
N HIS A 178 7.28 4.16 -23.79
CA HIS A 178 7.21 5.34 -22.91
C HIS A 178 6.03 5.22 -21.94
N ALA A 179 6.27 5.59 -20.68
CA ALA A 179 5.24 5.82 -19.68
C ALA A 179 5.55 7.13 -18.95
N ASP A 180 4.52 7.96 -18.73
CA ASP A 180 4.64 9.23 -18.01
C ASP A 180 4.52 9.06 -16.51
N LEU A 181 3.64 8.14 -16.06
CA LEU A 181 3.41 7.81 -14.66
C LEU A 181 3.68 6.34 -14.41
N VAL A 182 4.52 6.03 -13.44
CA VAL A 182 4.86 4.64 -13.08
C VAL A 182 4.56 4.42 -11.60
N TYR A 183 3.66 3.50 -11.29
CA TYR A 183 3.42 3.07 -9.92
C TYR A 183 4.38 1.95 -9.53
N LEU A 184 5.03 2.11 -8.39
CA LEU A 184 5.90 1.10 -7.79
C LEU A 184 5.49 0.93 -6.32
N CYS A 185 5.32 -0.31 -5.86
CA CYS A 185 4.99 -0.59 -4.47
C CYS A 185 5.99 -1.58 -3.88
N PHE A 186 6.82 -1.12 -2.94
CA PHE A 186 7.80 -1.99 -2.28
C PHE A 186 7.93 -1.66 -0.78
N PRO A 187 7.81 -2.69 0.07
CA PRO A 187 7.36 -4.07 -0.22
C PRO A 187 5.99 -4.13 -0.89
N ASN A 188 5.83 -5.07 -1.82
CA ASN A 188 4.66 -5.13 -2.69
C ASN A 188 3.42 -5.72 -1.99
N ASN A 189 2.28 -5.16 -2.30
CA ASN A 189 0.97 -5.77 -2.12
C ASN A 189 0.42 -6.09 -3.54
N PRO A 190 0.25 -7.39 -3.94
CA PRO A 190 0.00 -8.54 -3.05
C PRO A 190 1.21 -9.46 -2.78
N THR A 191 2.30 -9.37 -3.51
CA THR A 191 3.32 -10.44 -3.60
C THR A 191 4.29 -10.49 -2.42
N GLY A 192 4.41 -9.39 -1.66
CA GLY A 192 5.42 -9.27 -0.62
C GLY A 192 6.85 -9.08 -1.15
N ALA A 193 7.03 -8.91 -2.45
CA ALA A 193 8.33 -8.67 -3.07
C ALA A 193 8.93 -7.33 -2.62
N VAL A 194 10.25 -7.27 -2.58
CA VAL A 194 11.04 -6.05 -2.36
C VAL A 194 11.97 -5.84 -3.53
N ALA A 195 12.31 -4.59 -3.80
CA ALA A 195 13.28 -4.24 -4.82
C ALA A 195 14.65 -3.95 -4.20
N SER A 196 15.70 -4.50 -4.79
CA SER A 196 17.08 -4.17 -4.48
C SER A 196 17.43 -2.74 -4.86
N ARG A 197 18.57 -2.26 -4.39
CA ARG A 197 19.12 -0.94 -4.78
C ARG A 197 19.34 -0.86 -6.30
N GLU A 198 19.82 -1.94 -6.91
CA GLU A 198 20.08 -2.01 -8.36
C GLU A 198 18.77 -1.93 -9.16
N GLU A 199 17.74 -2.66 -8.75
CA GLU A 199 16.43 -2.61 -9.39
C GLU A 199 15.79 -1.23 -9.29
N LEU A 200 15.84 -0.57 -8.13
CA LEU A 200 15.35 0.80 -7.99
C LEU A 200 16.20 1.80 -8.79
N SER A 201 17.52 1.58 -8.91
CA SER A 201 18.38 2.42 -9.74
C SER A 201 17.99 2.37 -11.21
N ARG A 202 17.67 1.17 -11.76
CA ARG A 202 17.15 1.04 -13.14
C ARG A 202 15.88 1.86 -13.37
N TRP A 203 15.00 1.92 -12.38
CA TRP A 203 13.79 2.74 -12.45
C TRP A 203 14.09 4.24 -12.48
N VAL A 204 15.03 4.71 -11.67
CA VAL A 204 15.46 6.12 -11.68
C VAL A 204 16.19 6.46 -13.00
N GLU A 205 17.03 5.54 -13.50
CA GLU A 205 17.72 5.67 -14.79
C GLU A 205 16.74 5.70 -15.97
N TYR A 206 15.65 4.93 -15.90
CA TYR A 206 14.56 4.98 -16.86
C TYR A 206 13.81 6.33 -16.77
N ALA A 207 13.39 6.71 -15.57
CA ALA A 207 12.48 7.83 -15.38
C ALA A 207 13.09 9.19 -15.77
N ARG A 208 14.35 9.43 -15.47
CA ARG A 208 15.00 10.73 -15.71
C ARG A 208 15.05 11.13 -17.19
N PRO A 209 15.59 10.35 -18.12
CA PRO A 209 15.63 10.72 -19.55
C PRO A 209 14.26 10.70 -20.22
N HIS A 210 13.30 9.91 -19.70
CA HIS A 210 11.94 9.86 -20.21
C HIS A 210 11.02 10.94 -19.61
N GLU A 211 11.54 11.75 -18.67
CA GLU A 211 10.72 12.71 -17.89
C GLU A 211 9.49 12.05 -17.22
N ALA A 212 9.61 10.76 -16.86
CA ALA A 212 8.57 10.00 -16.20
C ALA A 212 8.54 10.28 -14.70
N LEU A 213 7.36 10.16 -14.09
CA LEU A 213 7.14 10.32 -12.67
C LEU A 213 6.94 8.97 -12.01
N LEU A 214 7.79 8.62 -11.05
CA LEU A 214 7.67 7.43 -10.22
C LEU A 214 6.78 7.74 -8.99
N LEU A 215 5.67 7.05 -8.87
CA LEU A 215 4.81 7.07 -7.68
C LEU A 215 5.17 5.85 -6.82
N PHE A 216 6.03 6.06 -5.83
CA PHE A 216 6.60 5.00 -5.00
C PHE A 216 5.80 4.83 -3.72
N ASP A 217 4.98 3.77 -3.65
CA ASP A 217 4.22 3.43 -2.43
C ASP A 217 5.07 2.56 -1.50
N ALA A 218 5.47 3.16 -0.38
CA ALA A 218 6.30 2.53 0.64
C ALA A 218 5.50 2.23 1.94
N ALA A 219 4.20 1.94 1.83
CA ALA A 219 3.32 1.69 2.97
C ALA A 219 3.79 0.54 3.87
N TYR A 220 4.60 -0.39 3.35
CA TYR A 220 5.14 -1.53 4.07
C TYR A 220 6.65 -1.43 4.38
N ALA A 221 7.29 -0.30 4.10
CA ALA A 221 8.75 -0.13 4.28
C ALA A 221 9.25 -0.44 5.70
N ALA A 222 8.42 -0.26 6.72
CA ALA A 222 8.77 -0.57 8.11
C ALA A 222 8.97 -2.07 8.39
N TYR A 223 8.45 -2.94 7.51
CA TYR A 223 8.59 -4.40 7.61
C TYR A 223 9.89 -4.94 7.03
N ILE A 224 10.63 -4.15 6.24
CA ILE A 224 11.91 -4.56 5.68
C ILE A 224 12.88 -4.84 6.82
N SER A 225 13.38 -6.07 6.89
CA SER A 225 14.32 -6.54 7.91
C SER A 225 15.78 -6.57 7.40
N GLU A 226 15.97 -6.72 6.10
CA GLU A 226 17.27 -6.83 5.45
C GLU A 226 17.89 -5.43 5.25
N PRO A 227 19.09 -5.16 5.78
CA PRO A 227 19.70 -3.82 5.77
C PRO A 227 20.02 -3.28 4.38
N GLU A 228 20.30 -4.17 3.43
CA GLU A 228 20.66 -3.86 2.04
C GLU A 228 19.46 -3.40 1.20
N ILE A 229 18.26 -3.75 1.60
CA ILE A 229 17.03 -3.37 0.88
C ILE A 229 16.66 -1.93 1.20
N PRO A 230 16.54 -1.04 0.19
CA PRO A 230 16.14 0.35 0.41
C PRO A 230 14.73 0.44 1.02
N ARG A 231 14.55 1.34 1.99
CA ARG A 231 13.26 1.63 2.62
C ARG A 231 12.61 2.89 2.06
N SER A 232 13.32 3.60 1.22
CA SER A 232 12.85 4.80 0.53
C SER A 232 13.47 4.86 -0.86
N ILE A 233 12.70 5.31 -1.84
CA ILE A 233 13.22 5.58 -3.19
C ILE A 233 14.29 6.66 -3.16
N PHE A 234 14.25 7.56 -2.18
CA PHE A 234 15.22 8.64 -2.04
C PHE A 234 16.59 8.19 -1.53
N GLU A 235 16.79 6.91 -1.23
CA GLU A 235 18.12 6.32 -1.06
C GLU A 235 18.84 6.12 -2.40
N ILE A 236 18.11 6.25 -3.50
CA ILE A 236 18.67 6.11 -4.86
C ILE A 236 19.05 7.50 -5.40
N PRO A 237 20.30 7.71 -5.82
CA PRO A 237 20.73 8.95 -6.41
C PRO A 237 19.87 9.36 -7.63
N GLY A 238 19.45 10.62 -7.68
CA GLY A 238 18.59 11.14 -8.75
C GLY A 238 17.09 10.96 -8.56
N ALA A 239 16.65 10.17 -7.57
CA ALA A 239 15.22 9.93 -7.34
C ALA A 239 14.43 11.20 -6.99
N ARG A 240 15.05 12.19 -6.33
CA ARG A 240 14.40 13.48 -6.03
C ARG A 240 13.97 14.28 -7.27
N GLU A 241 14.51 13.95 -8.43
CA GLU A 241 14.19 14.61 -9.70
C GLU A 241 13.04 13.94 -10.46
N CYS A 242 12.64 12.72 -10.04
CA CYS A 242 11.66 11.92 -10.78
C CYS A 242 10.69 11.11 -9.90
N ALA A 243 10.73 11.23 -8.57
CA ALA A 243 9.89 10.40 -7.70
C ALA A 243 9.11 11.19 -6.65
N ILE A 244 7.91 10.70 -6.36
CA ILE A 244 7.07 11.03 -5.20
C ILE A 244 6.98 9.77 -4.34
N GLU A 245 7.15 9.91 -3.02
CA GLU A 245 7.02 8.77 -2.11
C GLU A 245 5.74 8.89 -1.27
N LEU A 246 4.95 7.81 -1.24
CA LEU A 246 3.73 7.68 -0.45
C LEU A 246 3.98 6.78 0.75
N ARG A 247 3.62 7.25 1.96
CA ARG A 247 3.89 6.56 3.22
C ARG A 247 2.62 6.43 4.06
N SER A 248 2.59 5.43 4.94
CA SER A 248 1.40 5.17 5.76
C SER A 248 1.77 4.70 7.16
N PHE A 249 1.03 5.18 8.16
CA PHE A 249 1.03 4.64 9.53
C PHE A 249 0.04 3.47 9.69
N SER A 250 -0.73 3.14 8.64
CA SER A 250 -1.80 2.15 8.73
C SER A 250 -1.31 0.77 9.15
N LYS A 251 -0.21 0.29 8.57
CA LYS A 251 0.17 -1.12 8.71
C LYS A 251 1.14 -1.38 9.85
N ASN A 252 2.14 -0.56 10.00
CA ASN A 252 3.16 -0.71 11.05
C ASN A 252 2.74 -0.14 12.40
N CYS A 253 1.77 0.78 12.42
CA CYS A 253 1.34 1.49 13.62
C CYS A 253 -0.12 1.26 14.01
N GLY A 254 -0.84 0.43 13.27
CA GLY A 254 -2.24 0.13 13.56
C GLY A 254 -3.26 1.21 13.16
N PHE A 255 -2.87 2.22 12.38
CA PHE A 255 -3.70 3.39 12.07
C PHE A 255 -4.72 3.16 10.94
N THR A 256 -5.12 1.93 10.67
CA THR A 256 -6.11 1.64 9.62
C THR A 256 -7.46 2.29 9.86
N GLY A 257 -7.91 2.37 11.12
CA GLY A 257 -9.17 3.02 11.53
C GLY A 257 -9.00 4.49 11.91
N VAL A 258 -7.81 4.89 12.34
CA VAL A 258 -7.51 6.28 12.81
C VAL A 258 -7.18 7.20 11.65
N ARG A 259 -6.55 6.67 10.61
CA ARG A 259 -6.14 7.33 9.37
C ARG A 259 -5.00 8.33 9.55
N CYS A 260 -3.80 7.93 9.14
CA CYS A 260 -2.65 8.83 8.99
C CYS A 260 -1.66 8.25 7.97
N GLY A 261 -1.13 9.09 7.14
CA GLY A 261 -0.07 8.83 6.17
C GLY A 261 0.63 10.13 5.81
N PHE A 262 1.52 10.07 4.83
CA PHE A 262 2.12 11.27 4.29
C PHE A 262 2.68 11.03 2.89
N THR A 263 2.76 12.12 2.12
CA THR A 263 3.43 12.19 0.83
C THR A 263 4.71 13.00 0.98
N VAL A 264 5.79 12.51 0.37
CA VAL A 264 7.02 13.31 0.19
C VAL A 264 7.06 13.80 -1.25
N MET A 265 7.01 15.13 -1.39
CA MET A 265 7.01 15.85 -2.66
C MET A 265 8.25 16.74 -2.73
N PRO A 266 9.33 16.31 -3.39
CA PRO A 266 10.54 17.12 -3.50
C PRO A 266 10.29 18.45 -4.21
N LYS A 267 10.87 19.55 -3.69
CA LYS A 267 10.77 20.88 -4.31
C LYS A 267 11.44 20.96 -5.67
N SER A 268 12.43 20.12 -5.91
CA SER A 268 13.15 20.02 -7.19
C SER A 268 12.39 19.28 -8.27
N LEU A 269 11.32 18.56 -7.91
CA LEU A 269 10.54 17.74 -8.82
C LEU A 269 9.69 18.62 -9.74
N LEU A 270 9.88 18.45 -11.05
CA LEU A 270 9.21 19.24 -12.07
C LEU A 270 8.20 18.39 -12.85
N GLY A 271 7.07 19.02 -13.19
CA GLY A 271 6.16 18.53 -14.22
C GLY A 271 6.19 19.47 -15.43
N ARG A 272 5.63 19.02 -16.56
CA ARG A 272 5.55 19.82 -17.80
C ARG A 272 4.10 20.02 -18.22
N THR A 273 3.84 21.14 -18.85
CA THR A 273 2.59 21.37 -19.59
C THR A 273 2.70 20.80 -21.01
N GLU A 274 1.58 20.65 -21.71
CA GLU A 274 1.56 20.28 -23.13
C GLU A 274 2.44 21.19 -24.03
N ARG A 275 2.61 22.45 -23.63
CA ARG A 275 3.48 23.41 -24.32
C ARG A 275 4.94 23.33 -23.91
N GLY A 276 5.33 22.35 -23.08
CA GLY A 276 6.69 22.14 -22.61
C GLY A 276 7.16 23.07 -21.50
N GLN A 277 6.30 23.92 -20.93
CA GLN A 277 6.65 24.73 -19.77
C GLN A 277 6.78 23.85 -18.52
N ARG A 278 7.84 24.07 -17.73
CA ARG A 278 8.11 23.31 -16.51
C ARG A 278 7.66 24.04 -15.26
N PHE A 279 7.02 23.33 -14.35
CA PHE A 279 6.56 23.83 -13.05
C PHE A 279 6.93 22.85 -11.94
N ALA A 280 7.25 23.38 -10.76
CA ALA A 280 7.47 22.55 -9.58
C ALA A 280 6.16 21.87 -9.14
N LEU A 281 6.14 20.53 -9.14
CA LEU A 281 4.97 19.76 -8.69
C LEU A 281 4.64 20.05 -7.22
N HIS A 282 5.66 20.35 -6.41
CA HIS A 282 5.48 20.75 -5.02
C HIS A 282 4.54 21.96 -4.87
N GLN A 283 4.65 22.98 -5.74
CA GLN A 283 3.78 24.17 -5.68
C GLN A 283 2.33 23.82 -6.02
N LEU A 284 2.10 22.96 -7.02
CA LEU A 284 0.78 22.50 -7.42
C LEU A 284 0.17 21.63 -6.31
N TRP A 285 0.97 20.75 -5.71
CA TRP A 285 0.55 19.90 -4.61
C TRP A 285 0.19 20.71 -3.36
N HIS A 286 1.01 21.70 -3.01
CA HIS A 286 0.70 22.63 -1.92
C HIS A 286 -0.60 23.40 -2.20
N ARG A 287 -0.80 23.89 -3.44
CA ARG A 287 -2.04 24.57 -3.82
C ARG A 287 -3.26 23.64 -3.73
N ARG A 288 -3.11 22.37 -4.15
CA ARG A 288 -4.17 21.36 -4.00
C ARG A 288 -4.54 21.18 -2.52
N TRP A 289 -3.53 21.03 -1.64
CA TRP A 289 -3.76 20.88 -0.20
C TRP A 289 -4.46 22.09 0.39
N SER A 290 -3.97 23.28 0.16
CA SER A 290 -4.61 24.52 0.66
C SER A 290 -6.02 24.78 0.13
N THR A 291 -6.46 24.06 -0.89
CA THR A 291 -7.79 24.25 -1.49
C THR A 291 -8.77 23.11 -1.18
N LYS A 292 -8.30 21.87 -1.15
CA LYS A 292 -9.16 20.67 -1.07
C LYS A 292 -9.00 19.86 0.23
N ALA A 293 -8.03 20.18 1.10
CA ALA A 293 -7.74 19.39 2.29
C ALA A 293 -7.24 20.23 3.46
N ASN A 294 -7.33 19.69 4.67
CA ASN A 294 -6.82 20.29 5.91
C ASN A 294 -5.98 19.29 6.72
N SER A 295 -5.32 18.32 6.05
CA SER A 295 -4.59 17.24 6.71
C SER A 295 -5.50 16.42 7.66
N VAL A 296 -4.92 15.60 8.53
CA VAL A 296 -5.67 14.86 9.57
C VAL A 296 -5.72 15.66 10.88
N SER A 297 -6.62 15.28 11.77
CA SER A 297 -6.87 16.01 13.01
C SER A 297 -5.63 16.10 13.91
N TYR A 298 -5.59 17.16 14.73
CA TYR A 298 -4.50 17.39 15.69
C TYR A 298 -4.24 16.19 16.60
N PRO A 299 -5.25 15.53 17.23
CA PRO A 299 -4.99 14.37 18.07
C PRO A 299 -4.35 13.20 17.31
N VAL A 300 -4.75 12.97 16.07
CA VAL A 300 -4.16 11.90 15.22
C VAL A 300 -2.69 12.19 14.94
N GLN A 301 -2.33 13.43 14.62
CA GLN A 301 -0.94 13.82 14.38
C GLN A 301 -0.08 13.70 15.63
N ARG A 302 -0.60 14.04 16.82
CA ARG A 302 0.09 13.81 18.11
C ARG A 302 0.28 12.32 18.40
N GLY A 303 -0.73 11.50 18.09
CA GLY A 303 -0.59 10.04 18.18
C GLY A 303 0.50 9.48 17.27
N ALA A 304 0.56 9.96 16.03
CA ALA A 304 1.60 9.57 15.08
C ALA A 304 3.01 10.01 15.50
N GLU A 305 3.16 11.25 15.98
CA GLU A 305 4.42 11.78 16.51
C GLU A 305 4.95 10.93 17.68
N ALA A 306 4.08 10.54 18.60
CA ALA A 306 4.44 9.76 19.78
C ALA A 306 5.08 8.41 19.46
N LEU A 307 4.79 7.86 18.27
CA LEU A 307 5.37 6.60 17.81
C LEU A 307 6.85 6.69 17.45
N TYR A 308 7.38 7.89 17.26
CA TYR A 308 8.82 8.13 17.05
C TYR A 308 9.61 8.25 18.35
N SER A 309 8.96 8.36 19.50
CA SER A 309 9.63 8.31 20.80
C SER A 309 10.31 6.95 21.03
N PRO A 310 11.29 6.83 21.94
CA PRO A 310 11.92 5.53 22.23
C PRO A 310 10.90 4.45 22.60
N GLU A 311 9.90 4.78 23.42
CA GLU A 311 8.84 3.83 23.82
C GLU A 311 7.90 3.53 22.66
N GLY A 312 7.48 4.54 21.88
CA GLY A 312 6.64 4.36 20.69
C GLY A 312 7.30 3.44 19.68
N ARG A 313 8.59 3.64 19.37
CA ARG A 313 9.35 2.76 18.46
C ARG A 313 9.47 1.32 18.96
N LYS A 314 9.61 1.11 20.28
CA LYS A 314 9.59 -0.22 20.87
C LYS A 314 8.25 -0.91 20.66
N GLN A 315 7.15 -0.20 20.87
CA GLN A 315 5.78 -0.71 20.66
C GLN A 315 5.49 -1.01 19.19
N VAL A 316 5.87 -0.12 18.26
CA VAL A 316 5.78 -0.35 16.81
C VAL A 316 6.58 -1.59 16.39
N ARG A 317 7.80 -1.76 16.91
CA ARG A 317 8.61 -2.94 16.65
C ARG A 317 7.95 -4.23 17.16
N ALA A 318 7.29 -4.17 18.31
CA ALA A 318 6.53 -5.32 18.83
C ALA A 318 5.39 -5.74 17.91
N LEU A 319 4.63 -4.76 17.35
CA LEU A 319 3.59 -5.04 16.35
C LEU A 319 4.16 -5.67 15.07
N ILE A 320 5.24 -5.11 14.54
CA ILE A 320 5.93 -5.65 13.35
C ILE A 320 6.37 -7.09 13.63
N ASN A 321 7.02 -7.33 14.77
CA ASN A 321 7.50 -8.66 15.15
C ASN A 321 6.34 -9.67 15.33
N HIS A 322 5.20 -9.22 15.85
CA HIS A 322 4.00 -10.05 15.97
C HIS A 322 3.56 -10.55 14.59
N TYR A 323 3.35 -9.65 13.63
CA TYR A 323 2.88 -10.03 12.30
C TYR A 323 3.93 -10.79 11.48
N MET A 324 5.20 -10.41 11.58
CA MET A 324 6.27 -11.16 10.90
C MET A 324 6.48 -12.55 11.50
N GLY A 325 6.25 -12.70 12.81
CA GLY A 325 6.20 -14.02 13.45
C GLY A 325 5.04 -14.90 12.90
N ASN A 326 3.86 -14.30 12.67
CA ASN A 326 2.74 -14.98 12.00
C ASN A 326 3.10 -15.35 10.55
N ALA A 327 3.74 -14.45 9.82
CA ALA A 327 4.20 -14.71 8.45
C ALA A 327 5.14 -15.92 8.40
N LYS A 328 6.08 -16.01 9.35
CA LYS A 328 7.00 -17.15 9.46
C LYS A 328 6.27 -18.46 9.70
N ILE A 329 5.32 -18.50 10.66
CA ILE A 329 4.51 -19.69 10.95
C ILE A 329 3.75 -20.16 9.71
N LEU A 330 3.05 -19.25 9.04
CA LEU A 330 2.28 -19.56 7.83
C LEU A 330 3.17 -20.03 6.68
N ARG A 331 4.34 -19.39 6.50
CA ARG A 331 5.32 -19.75 5.47
C ARG A 331 5.86 -21.17 5.68
N GLU A 332 6.25 -21.49 6.91
CA GLU A 332 6.74 -22.83 7.28
C GLU A 332 5.66 -23.92 7.08
N ALA A 333 4.42 -23.64 7.46
CA ALA A 333 3.31 -24.59 7.29
C ALA A 333 3.00 -24.85 5.81
N MET A 334 2.96 -23.81 4.98
CA MET A 334 2.73 -23.95 3.54
C MET A 334 3.86 -24.67 2.84
N ALA A 335 5.11 -24.42 3.22
CA ALA A 335 6.27 -25.14 2.70
C ALA A 335 6.19 -26.64 3.03
N LYS A 336 5.79 -27.01 4.27
CA LYS A 336 5.54 -28.41 4.66
C LYS A 336 4.40 -29.04 3.85
N ALA A 337 3.40 -28.26 3.46
CA ALA A 337 2.31 -28.72 2.59
C ALA A 337 2.73 -28.80 1.10
N GLY A 338 4.01 -28.55 0.76
CA GLY A 338 4.55 -28.65 -0.60
C GLY A 338 4.21 -27.48 -1.52
N MET A 339 3.77 -26.33 -0.99
CA MET A 339 3.42 -25.15 -1.78
C MET A 339 4.65 -24.31 -2.09
N GLU A 340 4.67 -23.69 -3.28
CA GLU A 340 5.65 -22.69 -3.67
C GLU A 340 5.22 -21.31 -3.14
N ILE A 341 6.11 -20.62 -2.40
CA ILE A 341 5.76 -19.43 -1.62
C ILE A 341 6.75 -18.30 -1.87
N PHE A 342 6.21 -17.13 -2.12
CA PHE A 342 6.94 -15.86 -2.24
C PHE A 342 6.49 -14.89 -1.14
N GLY A 343 7.32 -13.88 -0.84
CA GLY A 343 7.02 -12.91 0.22
C GLY A 343 7.07 -13.50 1.64
N GLY A 344 6.47 -12.78 2.60
CA GLY A 344 6.43 -13.18 4.02
C GLY A 344 7.77 -13.04 4.77
N VAL A 345 8.77 -12.33 4.20
CA VAL A 345 10.08 -12.04 4.79
C VAL A 345 10.23 -10.56 5.13
N ASN A 346 9.96 -9.68 4.18
CA ASN A 346 10.00 -8.22 4.32
C ASN A 346 8.62 -7.56 4.23
N ALA A 347 7.56 -8.37 4.28
CA ALA A 347 6.18 -7.93 4.25
C ALA A 347 5.27 -8.96 4.93
N PRO A 348 4.12 -8.55 5.47
CA PRO A 348 3.16 -9.46 6.11
C PRO A 348 2.28 -10.21 5.10
N TYR A 349 2.64 -10.22 3.82
CA TYR A 349 1.94 -10.94 2.76
C TYR A 349 2.75 -12.11 2.25
N LEU A 350 2.10 -13.25 2.14
CA LEU A 350 2.61 -14.42 1.44
C LEU A 350 1.82 -14.56 0.14
N TRP A 351 2.55 -14.72 -0.95
CA TRP A 351 2.05 -14.98 -2.27
C TRP A 351 2.33 -16.43 -2.61
N VAL A 352 1.28 -17.20 -2.78
CA VAL A 352 1.37 -18.66 -2.83
C VAL A 352 0.84 -19.16 -4.15
N LYS A 353 1.63 -19.96 -4.85
CA LYS A 353 1.22 -20.61 -6.08
C LYS A 353 0.19 -21.69 -5.80
N THR A 354 -0.86 -21.74 -6.60
CA THR A 354 -1.87 -22.81 -6.47
C THR A 354 -1.31 -24.14 -6.96
N PRO A 355 -1.61 -25.27 -6.30
CA PRO A 355 -1.17 -26.57 -6.75
C PRO A 355 -1.88 -26.98 -8.06
N ASP A 356 -1.17 -27.75 -8.89
CA ASP A 356 -1.67 -28.53 -10.04
C ASP A 356 -2.66 -27.79 -10.97
N GLY A 357 -2.35 -26.54 -11.34
CA GLY A 357 -3.16 -25.77 -12.28
C GLY A 357 -4.55 -25.39 -11.77
N LEU A 358 -4.78 -25.43 -10.46
CA LEU A 358 -5.99 -24.88 -9.88
C LEU A 358 -6.04 -23.37 -10.13
N THR A 359 -7.19 -22.87 -10.55
CA THR A 359 -7.41 -21.42 -10.67
C THR A 359 -7.42 -20.77 -9.27
N SER A 360 -7.08 -19.47 -9.24
CA SER A 360 -7.09 -18.68 -8.01
C SER A 360 -8.40 -18.80 -7.23
N TRP A 361 -9.55 -18.76 -7.93
CA TRP A 361 -10.87 -18.90 -7.31
C TRP A 361 -11.19 -20.33 -6.86
N LYS A 362 -10.75 -21.37 -7.58
CA LYS A 362 -10.89 -22.76 -7.12
C LYS A 362 -10.09 -23.01 -5.86
N MET A 363 -8.88 -22.44 -5.77
CA MET A 363 -8.07 -22.51 -4.55
C MET A 363 -8.73 -21.75 -3.38
N PHE A 364 -9.31 -20.57 -3.63
CA PHE A 364 -10.09 -19.85 -2.64
C PHE A 364 -11.24 -20.72 -2.09
N ASP A 365 -12.04 -21.31 -2.97
CA ASP A 365 -13.17 -22.19 -2.57
C ASP A 365 -12.68 -23.40 -1.78
N ARG A 366 -11.55 -23.99 -2.17
CA ARG A 366 -10.92 -25.10 -1.45
C ARG A 366 -10.50 -24.72 -0.04
N MET A 367 -9.76 -23.62 0.12
CA MET A 367 -9.34 -23.12 1.44
C MET A 367 -10.54 -22.81 2.35
N LEU A 368 -11.59 -22.21 1.78
CA LEU A 368 -12.80 -21.87 2.51
C LEU A 368 -13.56 -23.12 3.00
N ARG A 369 -13.76 -24.13 2.12
CA ARG A 369 -14.60 -25.29 2.40
C ARG A 369 -13.88 -26.36 3.20
N ASP A 370 -12.63 -26.66 2.84
CA ASP A 370 -11.92 -27.81 3.42
C ASP A 370 -11.30 -27.48 4.77
N ILE A 371 -10.78 -26.24 4.92
CA ILE A 371 -10.07 -25.83 6.14
C ILE A 371 -10.62 -24.57 6.82
N ASN A 372 -11.72 -24.01 6.35
CA ASN A 372 -12.37 -22.81 6.89
C ASN A 372 -11.41 -21.59 7.00
N VAL A 373 -10.60 -21.36 5.97
CA VAL A 373 -9.68 -20.24 5.88
C VAL A 373 -10.04 -19.38 4.66
N VAL A 374 -10.23 -18.08 4.89
CA VAL A 374 -10.45 -17.11 3.80
C VAL A 374 -9.11 -16.52 3.38
N VAL A 375 -8.78 -16.70 2.12
CA VAL A 375 -7.60 -16.09 1.45
C VAL A 375 -8.06 -15.07 0.41
N THR A 376 -7.15 -14.48 -0.37
CA THR A 376 -7.51 -13.60 -1.49
C THR A 376 -7.06 -14.24 -2.79
N PRO A 377 -7.96 -14.51 -3.75
CA PRO A 377 -7.58 -15.02 -5.07
C PRO A 377 -6.64 -14.07 -5.79
N GLY A 378 -5.57 -14.60 -6.36
CA GLY A 378 -4.54 -13.80 -7.03
C GLY A 378 -5.03 -13.08 -8.27
N SER A 379 -5.92 -13.69 -9.04
CA SER A 379 -6.55 -13.09 -10.24
C SER A 379 -7.27 -11.77 -9.95
N GLY A 380 -7.62 -11.48 -8.70
CA GLY A 380 -8.21 -10.20 -8.30
C GLY A 380 -7.20 -9.04 -8.21
N PHE A 381 -5.91 -9.33 -8.39
CA PHE A 381 -4.84 -8.33 -8.42
C PHE A 381 -4.28 -8.08 -9.82
N GLY A 382 -4.80 -8.76 -10.83
CA GLY A 382 -4.35 -8.65 -12.22
C GLY A 382 -4.21 -10.02 -12.90
N ALA A 383 -3.94 -10.00 -14.20
CA ALA A 383 -3.89 -11.20 -15.02
C ALA A 383 -2.74 -12.13 -14.59
N GLN A 384 -1.57 -11.58 -14.24
CA GLN A 384 -0.40 -12.36 -13.77
C GLN A 384 -0.61 -12.92 -12.35
N GLY A 385 -1.70 -12.53 -11.67
CA GLY A 385 -2.10 -13.11 -10.40
C GLY A 385 -2.86 -14.43 -10.52
N GLU A 386 -3.29 -14.85 -11.72
CA GLU A 386 -3.95 -16.14 -11.92
C GLU A 386 -2.99 -17.29 -11.62
N GLY A 387 -3.49 -18.34 -10.94
CA GLY A 387 -2.67 -19.43 -10.44
C GLY A 387 -1.94 -19.13 -9.12
N TYR A 388 -2.31 -18.03 -8.45
CA TYR A 388 -1.81 -17.66 -7.13
C TYR A 388 -2.95 -17.28 -6.19
N PHE A 389 -2.62 -17.20 -4.90
CA PHE A 389 -3.46 -16.57 -3.88
C PHE A 389 -2.60 -15.83 -2.86
N ARG A 390 -3.16 -14.77 -2.27
CA ARG A 390 -2.52 -14.06 -1.17
C ARG A 390 -3.07 -14.53 0.17
N ILE A 391 -2.18 -14.80 1.12
CA ILE A 391 -2.52 -14.95 2.54
C ILE A 391 -1.85 -13.83 3.33
N SER A 392 -2.61 -13.22 4.23
CA SER A 392 -2.16 -12.13 5.09
C SER A 392 -1.78 -12.65 6.47
N ALA A 393 -0.65 -12.20 6.99
CA ALA A 393 -0.19 -12.47 8.35
C ALA A 393 -0.81 -11.52 9.40
N PHE A 394 -1.64 -10.57 8.97
CA PHE A 394 -2.42 -9.71 9.87
C PHE A 394 -3.51 -10.53 10.55
N ASN A 395 -3.17 -11.10 11.70
CA ASN A 395 -4.05 -11.94 12.50
C ASN A 395 -3.51 -12.08 13.93
N SER A 396 -4.30 -12.67 14.84
CA SER A 396 -3.77 -13.12 16.13
C SER A 396 -2.78 -14.28 15.96
N ARG A 397 -1.92 -14.49 16.94
CA ARG A 397 -0.97 -15.61 16.96
C ARG A 397 -1.71 -16.96 16.93
N ASP A 398 -2.74 -17.11 17.76
CA ASP A 398 -3.54 -18.33 17.84
C ASP A 398 -4.18 -18.68 16.49
N ASN A 399 -4.70 -17.70 15.77
CA ASN A 399 -5.25 -17.91 14.44
C ASN A 399 -4.18 -18.33 13.42
N ALA A 400 -2.99 -17.74 13.47
CA ALA A 400 -1.89 -18.11 12.57
C ALA A 400 -1.43 -19.56 12.82
N GLU A 401 -1.31 -19.97 14.08
CA GLU A 401 -0.99 -21.35 14.49
C GLU A 401 -2.09 -22.33 14.11
N GLU A 402 -3.35 -21.95 14.29
CA GLU A 402 -4.50 -22.79 13.89
C GLU A 402 -4.58 -22.96 12.37
N VAL A 403 -4.33 -21.90 11.58
CA VAL A 403 -4.22 -22.02 10.11
C VAL A 403 -3.10 -22.97 9.74
N ALA A 404 -1.93 -22.85 10.36
CA ALA A 404 -0.79 -23.73 10.12
C ALA A 404 -1.15 -25.20 10.36
N ARG A 405 -1.84 -25.50 11.48
CA ARG A 405 -2.32 -26.85 11.81
C ARG A 405 -3.33 -27.39 10.78
N ARG A 406 -4.25 -26.54 10.30
CA ARG A 406 -5.27 -26.94 9.30
C ARG A 406 -4.66 -27.21 7.92
N LEU A 407 -3.59 -26.51 7.57
CA LEU A 407 -2.87 -26.73 6.30
C LEU A 407 -2.26 -28.14 6.21
N GLU A 408 -1.94 -28.79 7.34
CA GLU A 408 -1.46 -30.19 7.36
C GLU A 408 -2.50 -31.18 6.81
N GLY A 409 -3.79 -30.82 6.88
CA GLY A 409 -4.91 -31.60 6.34
C GLY A 409 -5.26 -31.29 4.88
N LEU A 410 -4.66 -30.27 4.29
CA LEU A 410 -4.92 -29.84 2.92
C LEU A 410 -4.04 -30.63 1.93
N ARG A 411 -4.37 -31.92 1.69
CA ARG A 411 -3.66 -32.82 0.77
C ARG A 411 -4.37 -32.90 -0.60
#